data_0be72de9885772d0bd5d8405c29ccd31
#
_entry.id   0be72de9885772d0bd5d8405c29ccd31
#
_cell.length_a   1.000
_cell.length_b   1.000
_cell.length_c   1.000
_cell.angle_alpha   90.00
_cell.angle_beta   90.00
_cell.angle_gamma   90.00
#
_symmetry.space_group_name_H-M   'P 1'
#
loop_
_entity.id
_entity.type
_entity.pdbx_description
1 polymer ?
#
loop_
_entity_poly.entity_id
_entity_poly.type
_entity_poly.pdbx_seq_one_letter_code
_entity_poly.pdbx_strand_id
1 'polypeptide(L)'
;MDRAARPCHGSRRGHIITHRGHIGFRAVLRRTLHAVVALVAISGMTGTALALPCMTKAETTAEQARGLQAALMVAALKCVHKPGLKLHETYNEFVLRYNNELTAHSTVMQAYFKRSYGQGHKDALNKYMTSLA
;
A
#
# COMPACT_ATOMS: atom_id res chain seq x y z
N MET A 1 7.05 -3.20 -9.54
CA MET A 1 5.99 -3.85 -8.74
C MET A 1 5.38 -2.76 -7.89
N ASP A 2 4.37 -2.09 -8.48
CA ASP A 2 3.77 -0.89 -7.93
C ASP A 2 2.73 -1.24 -6.87
N ARG A 3 3.04 -0.92 -5.62
CA ARG A 3 2.05 -0.72 -4.57
C ARG A 3 2.27 0.64 -3.91
N ALA A 4 2.12 1.69 -4.73
CA ALA A 4 1.85 3.01 -4.19
C ALA A 4 0.57 2.92 -3.36
N ALA A 5 0.60 3.41 -2.11
CA ALA A 5 -0.56 3.52 -1.25
C ALA A 5 -1.62 4.32 -1.99
N ARG A 6 -2.69 3.67 -2.45
CA ARG A 6 -3.77 4.34 -3.17
C ARG A 6 -4.54 5.22 -2.19
N PRO A 7 -4.81 6.48 -2.53
CA PRO A 7 -5.74 7.27 -1.73
C PRO A 7 -7.09 6.56 -1.69
N CYS A 8 -7.70 6.50 -0.52
CA CYS A 8 -9.02 5.93 -0.33
C CYS A 8 -10.06 6.80 -1.06
N HIS A 9 -10.22 6.62 -2.36
CA HIS A 9 -11.33 7.18 -3.12
C HIS A 9 -12.58 6.34 -2.85
N GLY A 10 -13.67 7.02 -2.43
CA GLY A 10 -14.94 6.42 -2.05
C GLY A 10 -15.46 5.42 -3.08
N SER A 11 -15.97 4.32 -2.54
CA SER A 11 -16.61 3.21 -3.21
C SER A 11 -17.54 3.65 -4.34
N ARG A 12 -17.15 3.44 -5.59
CA ARG A 12 -18.08 3.39 -6.71
C ARG A 12 -18.83 2.07 -6.64
N ARG A 13 -20.15 2.15 -6.47
CA ARG A 13 -21.07 1.02 -6.53
C ARG A 13 -20.82 0.19 -7.78
N GLY A 14 -20.40 -1.07 -7.62
CA GLY A 14 -20.25 -2.02 -8.71
C GLY A 14 -21.62 -2.34 -9.31
N HIS A 15 -21.75 -2.13 -10.62
CA HIS A 15 -22.86 -2.64 -11.43
C HIS A 15 -22.78 -4.18 -11.43
N ILE A 16 -23.78 -4.82 -10.79
CA ILE A 16 -23.98 -6.26 -10.86
C ILE A 16 -24.63 -6.55 -12.23
N ILE A 17 -23.87 -7.12 -13.16
CA ILE A 17 -24.41 -7.66 -14.40
C ILE A 17 -25.03 -9.03 -14.09
N THR A 18 -26.36 -9.08 -14.00
CA THR A 18 -27.12 -10.34 -13.88
C THR A 18 -27.19 -11.02 -15.26
N HIS A 19 -26.36 -12.02 -15.48
CA HIS A 19 -26.54 -12.98 -16.60
C HIS A 19 -27.68 -13.95 -16.26
N ARG A 20 -28.81 -13.74 -16.91
CA ARG A 20 -29.98 -14.62 -16.87
C ARG A 20 -29.73 -15.79 -17.85
N GLY A 21 -29.21 -16.92 -17.36
CA GLY A 21 -29.12 -18.17 -18.11
C GLY A 21 -30.33 -19.05 -17.84
N HIS A 22 -31.16 -19.29 -18.86
CA HIS A 22 -32.27 -20.27 -18.82
C HIS A 22 -31.68 -21.70 -18.79
N ILE A 23 -31.78 -22.39 -17.66
CA ILE A 23 -31.43 -23.82 -17.56
C ILE A 23 -32.71 -24.61 -17.34
N GLY A 24 -32.94 -25.60 -18.25
CA GLY A 24 -34.15 -26.41 -18.36
C GLY A 24 -34.47 -27.26 -17.15
N PHE A 25 -35.75 -27.36 -16.89
CA PHE A 25 -36.44 -27.81 -15.67
C PHE A 25 -36.55 -29.35 -15.45
N ARG A 26 -35.69 -30.18 -16.03
CA ARG A 26 -35.87 -31.68 -15.95
C ARG A 26 -34.72 -32.51 -15.35
N ALA A 27 -33.70 -31.87 -14.74
CA ALA A 27 -32.58 -32.61 -14.12
C ALA A 27 -32.44 -32.41 -12.60
N VAL A 28 -33.45 -31.88 -11.92
CA VAL A 28 -33.32 -31.31 -10.56
C VAL A 28 -33.53 -32.34 -9.42
N LEU A 29 -34.08 -33.55 -9.67
CA LEU A 29 -34.54 -34.40 -8.54
C LEU A 29 -33.53 -35.46 -8.03
N ARG A 30 -32.33 -35.57 -8.61
CA ARG A 30 -31.33 -36.56 -8.11
C ARG A 30 -30.02 -35.95 -7.59
N ARG A 31 -29.85 -34.62 -7.61
CA ARG A 31 -28.60 -33.95 -7.18
C ARG A 31 -28.72 -33.16 -5.88
N THR A 32 -29.89 -33.15 -5.24
CA THR A 32 -30.13 -32.30 -4.05
C THR A 32 -29.50 -32.83 -2.77
N LEU A 33 -29.12 -34.10 -2.66
CA LEU A 33 -28.56 -34.67 -1.42
C LEU A 33 -27.05 -34.40 -1.27
N HIS A 34 -26.32 -34.18 -2.37
CA HIS A 34 -24.87 -33.89 -2.31
C HIS A 34 -24.54 -32.37 -2.23
N ALA A 35 -25.49 -31.51 -2.58
CA ALA A 35 -25.30 -30.07 -2.55
C ALA A 35 -25.36 -29.46 -1.14
N VAL A 36 -26.05 -30.12 -0.19
CA VAL A 36 -26.20 -29.61 1.18
C VAL A 36 -24.95 -29.81 2.02
N VAL A 37 -24.15 -30.84 1.76
CA VAL A 37 -22.91 -31.12 2.49
C VAL A 37 -21.76 -30.20 2.05
N ALA A 38 -21.76 -29.71 0.80
CA ALA A 38 -20.74 -28.84 0.28
C ALA A 38 -20.88 -27.37 0.74
N LEU A 39 -22.07 -26.93 1.17
CA LEU A 39 -22.32 -25.55 1.58
C LEU A 39 -21.87 -25.24 3.02
N VAL A 40 -21.62 -26.25 3.86
CA VAL A 40 -21.23 -26.05 5.26
C VAL A 40 -19.71 -25.84 5.41
N ALA A 41 -18.91 -26.22 4.42
CA ALA A 41 -17.44 -26.16 4.49
C ALA A 41 -16.83 -24.80 4.12
N ILE A 42 -17.60 -23.83 3.62
CA ILE A 42 -17.07 -22.52 3.16
C ILE A 42 -17.21 -21.42 4.23
N SER A 43 -17.86 -21.72 5.36
CA SER A 43 -18.14 -20.73 6.42
C SER A 43 -16.96 -20.45 7.36
N GLY A 44 -15.79 -21.03 7.15
CA GLY A 44 -14.67 -21.00 8.11
C GLY A 44 -13.52 -20.02 7.83
N MET A 45 -13.51 -19.29 6.72
CA MET A 45 -12.40 -18.40 6.38
C MET A 45 -12.84 -16.93 6.24
N THR A 46 -13.59 -16.42 7.19
CA THR A 46 -13.66 -14.98 7.39
C THR A 46 -12.38 -14.53 8.12
N GLY A 47 -11.22 -14.64 7.44
CA GLY A 47 -10.06 -13.89 7.82
C GLY A 47 -10.49 -12.43 7.80
N THR A 48 -10.54 -11.77 8.96
CA THR A 48 -10.70 -10.33 9.04
C THR A 48 -9.54 -9.72 8.27
N ALA A 49 -9.78 -9.34 7.02
CA ALA A 49 -8.86 -8.49 6.28
C ALA A 49 -8.82 -7.18 7.09
N LEU A 50 -7.82 -7.05 7.97
CA LEU A 50 -7.55 -5.79 8.65
C LEU A 50 -7.19 -4.79 7.56
N ALA A 51 -8.19 -4.04 7.11
CA ALA A 51 -7.98 -2.93 6.20
C ALA A 51 -7.08 -1.92 6.94
N LEU A 52 -5.89 -1.67 6.38
CA LEU A 52 -5.02 -0.62 6.92
C LEU A 52 -5.78 0.70 6.93
N PRO A 53 -5.66 1.50 8.00
CA PRO A 53 -6.32 2.79 8.08
C PRO A 53 -5.86 3.68 6.92
N CYS A 54 -6.80 4.40 6.31
CA CYS A 54 -6.48 5.36 5.27
C CYS A 54 -5.52 6.43 5.78
N MET A 55 -4.59 6.84 4.94
CA MET A 55 -3.69 7.93 5.25
C MET A 55 -4.43 9.27 5.28
N THR A 56 -4.14 10.09 6.27
CA THR A 56 -4.55 11.49 6.31
C THR A 56 -3.80 12.32 5.27
N LYS A 57 -4.27 13.53 5.00
CA LYS A 57 -3.56 14.45 4.09
C LYS A 57 -2.10 14.70 4.54
N ALA A 58 -1.87 14.88 5.85
CA ALA A 58 -0.54 15.08 6.39
C ALA A 58 0.37 13.86 6.18
N GLU A 59 -0.17 12.65 6.37
CA GLU A 59 0.56 11.39 6.16
C GLU A 59 0.88 11.17 4.67
N THR A 60 -0.05 11.47 3.77
CA THR A 60 0.20 11.42 2.32
C THR A 60 1.28 12.42 1.90
N THR A 61 1.26 13.64 2.45
CA THR A 61 2.32 14.63 2.18
C THR A 61 3.67 14.14 2.69
N ALA A 62 3.72 13.55 3.88
CA ALA A 62 4.95 13.00 4.45
C ALA A 62 5.48 11.81 3.63
N GLU A 63 4.60 10.94 3.13
CA GLU A 63 4.96 9.85 2.22
C GLU A 63 5.60 10.39 0.94
N GLN A 64 4.98 11.37 0.30
CA GLN A 64 5.51 12.00 -0.92
C GLN A 64 6.87 12.66 -0.70
N ALA A 65 7.05 13.37 0.41
CA ALA A 65 8.32 13.99 0.77
C ALA A 65 9.44 12.96 0.99
N ARG A 66 9.13 11.84 1.66
CA ARG A 66 10.08 10.74 1.87
C ARG A 66 10.39 10.01 0.57
N GLY A 67 9.41 9.79 -0.29
CA GLY A 67 9.61 9.21 -1.62
C GLY A 67 10.49 10.09 -2.51
N LEU A 68 10.28 11.41 -2.51
CA LEU A 68 11.14 12.36 -3.23
C LEU A 68 12.58 12.32 -2.70
N GLN A 69 12.77 12.35 -1.38
CA GLN A 69 14.10 12.28 -0.78
C GLN A 69 14.84 11.00 -1.18
N ALA A 70 14.16 9.84 -1.16
CA ALA A 70 14.73 8.57 -1.57
C ALA A 70 15.10 8.58 -3.07
N ALA A 71 14.23 9.10 -3.93
CA ALA A 71 14.51 9.21 -5.37
C ALA A 71 15.74 10.10 -5.66
N LEU A 72 15.86 11.23 -4.96
CA LEU A 72 17.03 12.14 -5.09
C LEU A 72 18.32 11.45 -4.60
N MET A 73 18.26 10.71 -3.49
CA MET A 73 19.39 9.95 -2.99
C MET A 73 19.86 8.88 -4.00
N VAL A 74 18.92 8.11 -4.55
CA VAL A 74 19.24 7.08 -5.55
C VAL A 74 19.83 7.71 -6.81
N ALA A 75 19.29 8.85 -7.28
CA ALA A 75 19.85 9.57 -8.42
C ALA A 75 21.28 10.06 -8.14
N ALA A 76 21.53 10.63 -6.95
CA ALA A 76 22.86 11.09 -6.54
C ALA A 76 23.88 9.94 -6.53
N LEU A 77 23.49 8.77 -5.98
CA LEU A 77 24.34 7.58 -5.93
C LEU A 77 24.61 6.99 -7.32
N LYS A 78 23.59 6.89 -8.17
CA LYS A 78 23.75 6.36 -9.55
C LYS A 78 24.62 7.22 -10.43
N CYS A 79 24.64 8.52 -10.19
CA CYS A 79 25.38 9.47 -11.00
C CYS A 79 26.71 9.93 -10.38
N VAL A 80 27.16 9.34 -9.27
CA VAL A 80 28.39 9.75 -8.55
C VAL A 80 29.63 9.73 -9.43
N HIS A 81 29.69 8.84 -10.43
CA HIS A 81 30.83 8.73 -11.36
C HIS A 81 30.66 9.50 -12.67
N LYS A 82 29.60 10.32 -12.81
CA LYS A 82 29.36 11.13 -14.02
C LYS A 82 30.15 12.44 -13.94
N PRO A 83 31.12 12.68 -14.83
CA PRO A 83 31.89 13.92 -14.83
C PRO A 83 31.00 15.14 -14.99
N GLY A 84 31.26 16.17 -14.21
CA GLY A 84 30.52 17.45 -14.27
C GLY A 84 29.16 17.47 -13.55
N LEU A 85 28.66 16.34 -13.08
CA LEU A 85 27.44 16.28 -12.28
C LEU A 85 27.76 16.20 -10.79
N LYS A 86 27.48 17.28 -10.06
CA LYS A 86 27.68 17.36 -8.59
C LYS A 86 26.43 16.96 -7.80
N LEU A 87 25.73 15.91 -8.25
CA LEU A 87 24.45 15.51 -7.66
C LEU A 87 24.59 15.04 -6.20
N HIS A 88 25.74 14.47 -5.85
CA HIS A 88 26.00 14.06 -4.48
C HIS A 88 26.10 15.27 -3.52
N GLU A 89 26.86 16.31 -3.91
CA GLU A 89 26.96 17.54 -3.12
C GLU A 89 25.60 18.24 -3.05
N THR A 90 24.90 18.37 -4.18
CA THR A 90 23.56 18.98 -4.24
C THR A 90 22.55 18.24 -3.36
N TYR A 91 22.60 16.91 -3.33
CA TYR A 91 21.74 16.11 -2.43
C TYR A 91 22.06 16.38 -0.95
N ASN A 92 23.35 16.45 -0.59
CA ASN A 92 23.76 16.75 0.77
C ASN A 92 23.31 18.16 1.20
N GLU A 93 23.45 19.16 0.35
CA GLU A 93 22.95 20.52 0.59
C GLU A 93 21.42 20.53 0.77
N PHE A 94 20.68 19.78 -0.05
CA PHE A 94 19.24 19.61 0.07
C PHE A 94 18.87 19.03 1.45
N VAL A 95 19.51 17.94 1.87
CA VAL A 95 19.21 17.31 3.16
C VAL A 95 19.54 18.24 4.33
N LEU A 96 20.66 18.96 4.27
CA LEU A 96 21.02 19.92 5.31
C LEU A 96 20.04 21.09 5.38
N ARG A 97 19.63 21.63 4.23
CA ARG A 97 18.71 22.77 4.15
C ARG A 97 17.31 22.42 4.68
N TYR A 98 16.80 21.24 4.37
CA TYR A 98 15.44 20.81 4.71
C TYR A 98 15.41 19.78 5.85
N ASN A 99 16.46 19.73 6.67
CA ASN A 99 16.58 18.73 7.75
C ASN A 99 15.40 18.73 8.72
N ASN A 100 14.90 19.90 9.10
CA ASN A 100 13.78 20.01 10.05
C ASN A 100 12.48 19.47 9.44
N GLU A 101 12.18 19.83 8.19
CA GLU A 101 11.00 19.36 7.47
C GLU A 101 11.06 17.86 7.21
N LEU A 102 12.21 17.35 6.78
CA LEU A 102 12.41 15.92 6.56
C LEU A 102 12.26 15.12 7.86
N THR A 103 12.73 15.66 8.98
CA THR A 103 12.56 15.06 10.31
C THR A 103 11.09 15.08 10.73
N ALA A 104 10.37 16.19 10.51
CA ALA A 104 8.94 16.28 10.79
C ALA A 104 8.14 15.24 9.97
N HIS A 105 8.41 15.11 8.68
CA HIS A 105 7.79 14.10 7.81
C HIS A 105 8.13 12.66 8.27
N SER A 106 9.36 12.42 8.71
CA SER A 106 9.75 11.13 9.28
C SER A 106 8.94 10.77 10.52
N THR A 107 8.71 11.74 11.41
CA THR A 107 7.89 11.56 12.62
C THR A 107 6.44 11.23 12.27
N VAL A 108 5.85 11.92 11.28
CA VAL A 108 4.50 11.65 10.79
C VAL A 108 4.39 10.22 10.24
N MET A 109 5.36 9.77 9.46
CA MET A 109 5.40 8.40 8.93
C MET A 109 5.53 7.36 10.04
N GLN A 110 6.38 7.59 11.05
CA GLN A 110 6.50 6.68 12.19
C GLN A 110 5.17 6.55 12.95
N ALA A 111 4.46 7.66 13.17
CA ALA A 111 3.15 7.65 13.82
C ALA A 111 2.11 6.88 13.00
N TYR A 112 2.08 7.06 11.67
CA TYR A 112 1.22 6.28 10.76
C TYR A 112 1.50 4.79 10.87
N PHE A 113 2.77 4.37 10.76
CA PHE A 113 3.13 2.95 10.85
C PHE A 113 2.81 2.35 12.22
N LYS A 114 3.04 3.11 13.32
CA LYS A 114 2.68 2.68 14.67
C LYS A 114 1.18 2.44 14.81
N ARG A 115 0.35 3.34 14.29
CA ARG A 115 -1.11 3.21 14.29
C ARG A 115 -1.59 2.03 13.43
N SER A 116 -0.94 1.80 12.29
CA SER A 116 -1.37 0.81 11.28
C SER A 116 -0.91 -0.62 11.56
N TYR A 117 0.27 -0.78 12.19
CA TYR A 117 0.93 -2.08 12.35
C TYR A 117 1.20 -2.46 13.82
N GLY A 118 0.87 -1.60 14.78
CA GLY A 118 1.06 -1.88 16.22
C GLY A 118 2.50 -2.28 16.55
N GLN A 119 2.68 -3.45 17.16
CA GLN A 119 4.02 -3.94 17.56
C GLN A 119 4.97 -4.19 16.37
N GLY A 120 4.44 -4.52 15.19
CA GLY A 120 5.24 -4.75 13.97
C GLY A 120 5.63 -3.48 13.20
N HIS A 121 5.35 -2.29 13.73
CA HIS A 121 5.50 -1.04 12.99
C HIS A 121 6.94 -0.73 12.54
N LYS A 122 7.94 -1.12 13.32
CA LYS A 122 9.36 -0.88 12.97
C LYS A 122 9.78 -1.66 11.74
N ASP A 123 9.42 -2.94 11.68
CA ASP A 123 9.73 -3.81 10.55
C ASP A 123 8.97 -3.38 9.29
N ALA A 124 7.69 -3.01 9.47
CA ALA A 124 6.87 -2.50 8.37
C ALA A 124 7.43 -1.18 7.81
N LEU A 125 7.87 -0.25 8.67
CA LEU A 125 8.51 0.99 8.27
C LEU A 125 9.84 0.74 7.56
N ASN A 126 10.69 -0.13 8.10
CA ASN A 126 11.98 -0.50 7.48
C ASN A 126 11.78 -1.11 6.09
N LYS A 127 10.82 -2.03 5.97
CA LYS A 127 10.47 -2.65 4.68
C LYS A 127 9.98 -1.60 3.68
N TYR A 128 9.12 -0.67 4.12
CA TYR A 128 8.65 0.44 3.30
C TYR A 128 9.82 1.31 2.84
N MET A 129 10.70 1.76 3.76
CA MET A 129 11.85 2.62 3.43
C MET A 129 12.82 1.94 2.44
N THR A 130 13.05 0.62 2.60
CA THR A 130 13.87 -0.16 1.66
C THR A 130 13.22 -0.26 0.28
N SER A 131 11.89 -0.28 0.20
CA SER A 131 11.17 -0.34 -1.08
C SER A 131 11.19 0.97 -1.88
N LEU A 132 11.59 2.08 -1.26
CA LEU A 132 11.75 3.39 -1.92
C LEU A 132 13.11 3.55 -2.62
N ALA A 133 14.11 2.74 -2.27
CA ALA A 133 15.47 2.79 -2.80
C ALA A 133 15.70 1.78 -3.92
#